data_2e8545dd0dc3c94855d3e63fb36d9d72
#
_entry.id   2e8545dd0dc3c94855d3e63fb36d9d72
#
_cell.length_a   1.000
_cell.length_b   1.000
_cell.length_c   1.000
_cell.angle_alpha   90.00
_cell.angle_beta   90.00
_cell.angle_gamma   90.00
#
_symmetry.space_group_name_H-M   'P 1'
#
loop_
_entity.id
_entity.type
_entity.pdbx_description
1 polymer ?
#
loop_
_entity_poly.entity_id
_entity_poly.type
_entity_poly.pdbx_seq_one_letter_code
_entity_poly.pdbx_strand_id
1 'polypeptide(L)'
;MPGLFDTLNLATRSMQAQQAGVTVSGQNLANINNPAYSRQRVNLQTSDPVPLVGGIQGTGVEVAGIQQIRDGLLDNQIRDEGSVGGFWTTAQSALGNTQTELGEFLNGTAAASNGSANTSSTASAQGLSTQLNNLFSAFESVASDPTSLSQRQVLVSQAQSLAGSFNQIATRLDGVNQNLNSSVSNDVDSANKLLSDIASLNSDIAKTEAATGSTANDLRDLRQQKLESLAQLTNLQTSTASDGSLTVSIGGVAMVSGSKITDTLQAYDPGNGQLQVRAAVAGTALTLTGGSIAGAIDTRDGALANLRTGLDNLASQLIGKVNSVYSAGYDLNGNTGADFFTGTNAATIGVNANLANDPSQVQAAGAAGSVGDNTVALALAQLAQQANGALGNQTFSGAYAQTVTDLGNSLANANDQVANHDAVSSMLAQQRDSVSGVSMEEELTNLMTYQKAYQASAQIISTVNLMLQTVIAMKTT
;
A
#
# COMPACT_ATOMS: atom_id res chain seq x y z
N MET A 1 1.07 -67.36 -20.45
CA MET A 1 0.38 -66.31 -21.22
C MET A 1 -0.38 -65.45 -20.26
N PRO A 2 -0.26 -64.17 -20.30
CA PRO A 2 -1.14 -63.31 -19.53
C PRO A 2 -2.58 -63.69 -19.84
N GLY A 3 -3.39 -63.87 -18.80
CA GLY A 3 -4.80 -64.22 -18.99
C GLY A 3 -5.56 -63.08 -19.68
N LEU A 4 -6.60 -63.39 -20.45
CA LEU A 4 -7.47 -62.39 -21.08
C LEU A 4 -8.00 -61.39 -20.07
N PHE A 5 -8.19 -61.80 -18.82
CA PHE A 5 -8.61 -60.93 -17.71
C PHE A 5 -7.51 -59.96 -17.25
N ASP A 6 -6.23 -60.37 -17.32
CA ASP A 6 -5.11 -59.49 -16.98
C ASP A 6 -4.96 -58.36 -18.02
N THR A 7 -5.15 -58.71 -19.31
CA THR A 7 -5.19 -57.73 -20.39
C THR A 7 -6.37 -56.78 -20.29
N LEU A 8 -7.54 -57.28 -19.86
CA LEU A 8 -8.71 -56.44 -19.59
C LEU A 8 -8.46 -55.46 -18.44
N ASN A 9 -7.90 -55.93 -17.33
CA ASN A 9 -7.54 -55.09 -16.17
C ASN A 9 -6.53 -54.03 -16.54
N LEU A 10 -5.48 -54.39 -17.30
CA LEU A 10 -4.48 -53.45 -17.81
C LEU A 10 -5.13 -52.35 -18.65
N ALA A 11 -6.01 -52.73 -19.61
CA ALA A 11 -6.69 -51.78 -20.48
C ALA A 11 -7.67 -50.88 -19.72
N THR A 12 -8.35 -51.41 -18.70
CA THR A 12 -9.25 -50.64 -17.83
C THR A 12 -8.49 -49.59 -16.99
N ARG A 13 -7.36 -49.98 -16.37
CA ARG A 13 -6.49 -49.04 -15.61
C ARG A 13 -5.94 -47.97 -16.53
N SER A 14 -5.46 -48.35 -17.72
CA SER A 14 -4.98 -47.39 -18.73
C SER A 14 -6.10 -46.40 -19.11
N MET A 15 -7.33 -46.88 -19.37
CA MET A 15 -8.46 -46.02 -19.71
C MET A 15 -8.80 -45.05 -18.59
N GLN A 16 -8.79 -45.46 -17.30
CA GLN A 16 -8.98 -44.60 -16.16
C GLN A 16 -7.90 -43.51 -16.04
N ALA A 17 -6.63 -43.90 -16.26
CA ALA A 17 -5.52 -42.95 -16.23
C ALA A 17 -5.63 -41.91 -17.36
N GLN A 18 -6.02 -42.31 -18.57
CA GLN A 18 -6.23 -41.39 -19.68
C GLN A 18 -7.44 -40.46 -19.46
N GLN A 19 -8.51 -40.99 -18.86
CA GLN A 19 -9.67 -40.16 -18.48
C GLN A 19 -9.32 -39.09 -17.47
N ALA A 20 -8.52 -39.41 -16.43
CA ALA A 20 -7.99 -38.43 -15.51
C ALA A 20 -7.17 -37.35 -16.24
N GLY A 21 -6.33 -37.75 -17.21
CA GLY A 21 -5.58 -36.82 -18.06
C GLY A 21 -6.47 -35.85 -18.84
N VAL A 22 -7.54 -36.38 -19.49
CA VAL A 22 -8.53 -35.55 -20.21
C VAL A 22 -9.20 -34.55 -19.24
N THR A 23 -9.58 -35.00 -18.06
CA THR A 23 -10.23 -34.14 -17.05
C THR A 23 -9.31 -33.01 -16.58
N VAL A 24 -8.05 -33.31 -16.27
CA VAL A 24 -7.06 -32.31 -15.81
C VAL A 24 -6.71 -31.30 -16.91
N SER A 25 -6.49 -31.77 -18.17
CA SER A 25 -6.26 -30.86 -19.28
C SER A 25 -7.47 -29.97 -19.57
N GLY A 26 -8.70 -30.51 -19.41
CA GLY A 26 -9.93 -29.71 -19.50
C GLY A 26 -10.03 -28.66 -18.40
N GLN A 27 -9.67 -29.00 -17.14
CA GLN A 27 -9.63 -28.08 -16.02
C GLN A 27 -8.59 -26.97 -16.22
N ASN A 28 -7.37 -27.33 -16.67
CA ASN A 28 -6.34 -26.36 -17.01
C ASN A 28 -6.83 -25.36 -18.05
N LEU A 29 -7.45 -25.88 -19.13
CA LEU A 29 -7.97 -25.03 -20.21
C LEU A 29 -9.10 -24.11 -19.73
N ALA A 30 -9.99 -24.60 -18.87
CA ALA A 30 -11.09 -23.80 -18.31
C ALA A 30 -10.57 -22.64 -17.41
N ASN A 31 -9.40 -22.82 -16.79
CA ASN A 31 -8.79 -21.84 -15.87
C ASN A 31 -7.65 -21.02 -16.50
N ILE A 32 -7.46 -21.06 -17.83
CA ILE A 32 -6.33 -20.41 -18.51
C ILE A 32 -6.24 -18.88 -18.24
N ASN A 33 -7.38 -18.23 -18.01
CA ASN A 33 -7.45 -16.80 -17.70
C ASN A 33 -7.55 -16.50 -16.19
N ASN A 34 -7.40 -17.49 -15.33
CA ASN A 34 -7.45 -17.33 -13.90
C ASN A 34 -6.02 -17.15 -13.33
N PRO A 35 -5.60 -15.93 -12.94
CA PRO A 35 -4.22 -15.67 -12.49
C PRO A 35 -3.88 -16.36 -11.16
N ALA A 36 -4.88 -16.80 -10.40
CA ALA A 36 -4.68 -17.52 -9.15
C ALA A 36 -4.51 -19.04 -9.35
N TYR A 37 -4.84 -19.55 -10.55
CA TYR A 37 -4.80 -20.97 -10.85
C TYR A 37 -3.39 -21.42 -11.21
N SER A 38 -2.95 -22.52 -10.61
CA SER A 38 -1.70 -23.17 -10.98
C SER A 38 -1.99 -24.41 -11.82
N ARG A 39 -1.29 -24.54 -12.94
CA ARG A 39 -1.39 -25.70 -13.84
C ARG A 39 -1.26 -27.00 -13.07
N GLN A 40 -2.16 -27.95 -13.35
CA GLN A 40 -2.18 -29.26 -12.73
C GLN A 40 -1.71 -30.32 -13.72
N ARG A 41 -1.09 -31.38 -13.20
CA ARG A 41 -0.63 -32.53 -13.98
C ARG A 41 -1.01 -33.81 -13.27
N VAL A 42 -1.45 -34.80 -14.05
CA VAL A 42 -1.66 -36.17 -13.56
C VAL A 42 -0.29 -36.82 -13.36
N ASN A 43 -0.03 -37.27 -12.14
CA ASN A 43 1.16 -38.09 -11.85
C ASN A 43 0.79 -39.57 -12.02
N LEU A 44 1.45 -40.22 -12.97
CA LEU A 44 1.22 -41.62 -13.30
C LEU A 44 2.38 -42.46 -12.76
N GLN A 45 2.04 -43.57 -12.14
CA GLN A 45 3.03 -44.55 -11.69
C GLN A 45 2.71 -45.93 -12.29
N THR A 46 3.73 -46.78 -12.41
CA THR A 46 3.55 -48.19 -12.76
C THR A 46 2.88 -48.92 -11.60
N SER A 47 1.81 -49.62 -11.89
CA SER A 47 1.12 -50.48 -10.92
C SER A 47 2.00 -51.65 -10.49
N ASP A 48 1.77 -52.17 -9.30
CA ASP A 48 2.60 -53.27 -8.73
C ASP A 48 2.64 -54.48 -9.67
N PRO A 49 3.84 -54.92 -10.06
CA PRO A 49 4.00 -56.04 -10.94
C PRO A 49 3.64 -57.37 -10.27
N VAL A 50 3.06 -58.30 -11.03
CA VAL A 50 2.68 -59.65 -10.52
C VAL A 50 3.75 -60.68 -10.95
N PRO A 51 4.27 -61.49 -10.02
CA PRO A 51 5.19 -62.56 -10.34
C PRO A 51 4.43 -63.73 -11.05
N LEU A 52 4.93 -64.16 -12.21
CA LEU A 52 4.41 -65.30 -12.95
C LEU A 52 5.51 -66.36 -13.12
N VAL A 53 5.13 -67.58 -13.48
CA VAL A 53 6.07 -68.72 -13.64
C VAL A 53 7.15 -68.45 -14.71
N GLY A 54 6.99 -67.46 -15.55
CA GLY A 54 7.95 -67.08 -16.59
C GLY A 54 8.63 -65.72 -16.38
N GLY A 55 8.46 -65.07 -15.23
CA GLY A 55 9.03 -63.76 -14.93
C GLY A 55 8.04 -62.77 -14.28
N ILE A 56 8.48 -61.53 -14.08
CA ILE A 56 7.65 -60.49 -13.50
C ILE A 56 6.85 -59.79 -14.63
N GLN A 57 5.53 -59.75 -14.51
CA GLN A 57 4.65 -59.08 -15.47
C GLN A 57 4.18 -57.75 -14.91
N GLY A 58 4.31 -56.66 -15.72
CA GLY A 58 3.72 -55.34 -15.43
C GLY A 58 2.20 -55.39 -15.53
N THR A 59 1.49 -54.71 -14.59
CA THR A 59 0.05 -54.70 -14.49
C THR A 59 -0.57 -53.37 -15.00
N GLY A 60 0.27 -52.52 -15.61
CA GLY A 60 -0.15 -51.25 -16.24
C GLY A 60 0.21 -50.01 -15.44
N VAL A 61 -0.64 -48.99 -15.61
CA VAL A 61 -0.44 -47.65 -15.01
C VAL A 61 -1.60 -47.34 -14.08
N GLU A 62 -1.30 -46.64 -13.01
CA GLU A 62 -2.28 -46.07 -12.10
C GLU A 62 -2.01 -44.58 -11.85
N VAL A 63 -3.06 -43.86 -11.46
CA VAL A 63 -2.98 -42.44 -11.10
C VAL A 63 -2.48 -42.35 -9.66
N ALA A 64 -1.25 -41.88 -9.45
CA ALA A 64 -0.68 -41.63 -8.13
C ALA A 64 -1.26 -40.38 -7.48
N GLY A 65 -1.73 -39.44 -8.29
CA GLY A 65 -2.36 -38.20 -7.83
C GLY A 65 -2.36 -37.12 -8.88
N ILE A 66 -3.02 -36.00 -8.57
CA ILE A 66 -2.98 -34.77 -9.39
C ILE A 66 -2.11 -33.75 -8.65
N GLN A 67 -1.06 -33.29 -9.27
CA GLN A 67 -0.08 -32.39 -8.69
C GLN A 67 -0.10 -31.04 -9.35
N GLN A 68 -0.04 -29.96 -8.54
CA GLN A 68 0.19 -28.60 -9.02
C GLN A 68 1.64 -28.43 -9.47
N ILE A 69 1.83 -27.67 -10.54
CA ILE A 69 3.15 -27.19 -10.96
C ILE A 69 3.33 -25.81 -10.31
N ARG A 70 4.12 -25.73 -9.25
CA ARG A 70 4.26 -24.53 -8.43
C ARG A 70 5.66 -24.42 -7.86
N ASP A 71 6.19 -23.17 -7.81
CA ASP A 71 7.47 -22.85 -7.16
C ASP A 71 7.20 -22.03 -5.89
N GLY A 72 7.42 -22.67 -4.73
CA GLY A 72 7.19 -22.03 -3.43
C GLY A 72 8.16 -20.89 -3.11
N LEU A 73 9.37 -20.88 -3.71
CA LEU A 73 10.29 -19.76 -3.56
C LEU A 73 9.76 -18.52 -4.29
N LEU A 74 9.28 -18.72 -5.51
CA LEU A 74 8.69 -17.66 -6.33
C LEU A 74 7.41 -17.09 -5.67
N ASP A 75 6.58 -17.96 -5.08
CA ASP A 75 5.41 -17.53 -4.31
C ASP A 75 5.79 -16.66 -3.10
N ASN A 76 6.89 -16.97 -2.42
CA ASN A 76 7.41 -16.13 -1.33
C ASN A 76 7.88 -14.77 -1.86
N GLN A 77 8.65 -14.76 -2.95
CA GLN A 77 9.12 -13.52 -3.57
C GLN A 77 7.96 -12.62 -4.03
N ILE A 78 6.89 -13.19 -4.59
CA ILE A 78 5.69 -12.44 -4.99
C ILE A 78 5.00 -11.83 -3.76
N ARG A 79 4.92 -12.55 -2.64
CA ARG A 79 4.34 -12.02 -1.41
C ARG A 79 5.20 -10.92 -0.80
N ASP A 80 6.51 -11.11 -0.75
CA ASP A 80 7.45 -10.12 -0.23
C ASP A 80 7.39 -8.84 -1.07
N GLU A 81 7.39 -8.97 -2.40
CA GLU A 81 7.25 -7.86 -3.33
C GLU A 81 5.88 -7.17 -3.19
N GLY A 82 4.79 -7.94 -3.05
CA GLY A 82 3.45 -7.41 -2.79
C GLY A 82 3.38 -6.59 -1.50
N SER A 83 4.11 -6.99 -0.47
CA SER A 83 4.20 -6.25 0.80
C SER A 83 4.95 -4.92 0.62
N VAL A 84 6.07 -4.91 -0.10
CA VAL A 84 6.82 -3.68 -0.37
C VAL A 84 6.03 -2.75 -1.30
N GLY A 85 5.38 -3.31 -2.33
CA GLY A 85 4.50 -2.56 -3.24
C GLY A 85 3.33 -1.92 -2.50
N GLY A 86 2.67 -2.65 -1.59
CA GLY A 86 1.58 -2.13 -0.75
C GLY A 86 2.02 -0.94 0.12
N PHE A 87 3.21 -1.02 0.72
CA PHE A 87 3.81 0.07 1.47
C PHE A 87 3.97 1.34 0.61
N TRP A 88 4.67 1.24 -0.51
CA TRP A 88 5.01 2.40 -1.33
C TRP A 88 3.81 3.00 -2.06
N THR A 89 2.85 2.18 -2.50
CA THR A 89 1.61 2.66 -3.12
C THR A 89 0.78 3.48 -2.13
N THR A 90 0.71 3.04 -0.87
CA THR A 90 0.02 3.78 0.19
C THR A 90 0.75 5.06 0.54
N ALA A 91 2.09 5.03 0.67
CA ALA A 91 2.90 6.21 0.91
C ALA A 91 2.76 7.24 -0.22
N GLN A 92 2.83 6.81 -1.49
CA GLN A 92 2.62 7.65 -2.67
C GLN A 92 1.26 8.35 -2.63
N SER A 93 0.19 7.58 -2.38
CA SER A 93 -1.18 8.10 -2.33
C SER A 93 -1.36 9.11 -1.19
N ALA A 94 -0.81 8.82 -0.01
CA ALA A 94 -0.89 9.71 1.15
C ALA A 94 -0.10 11.01 0.94
N LEU A 95 1.11 10.92 0.38
CA LEU A 95 1.94 12.10 0.06
C LEU A 95 1.33 12.94 -1.06
N GLY A 96 0.75 12.32 -2.09
CA GLY A 96 0.02 13.01 -3.15
C GLY A 96 -1.21 13.76 -2.63
N ASN A 97 -1.97 13.16 -1.73
CA ASN A 97 -3.07 13.82 -1.03
C ASN A 97 -2.57 14.98 -0.17
N THR A 98 -1.48 14.78 0.57
CA THR A 98 -0.86 15.83 1.40
C THR A 98 -0.42 17.02 0.56
N GLN A 99 0.20 16.78 -0.61
CA GLN A 99 0.57 17.83 -1.56
C GLN A 99 -0.65 18.61 -2.05
N THR A 100 -1.73 17.92 -2.38
CA THR A 100 -2.99 18.54 -2.85
C THR A 100 -3.59 19.43 -1.77
N GLU A 101 -3.60 18.97 -0.52
CA GLU A 101 -4.15 19.73 0.61
C GLU A 101 -3.27 20.94 1.01
N LEU A 102 -1.96 20.87 0.75
CA LEU A 102 -1.06 22.01 0.92
C LEU A 102 -1.38 23.14 -0.07
N GLY A 103 -2.03 22.83 -1.19
CA GLY A 103 -2.44 23.80 -2.24
C GLY A 103 -1.28 24.36 -3.05
N GLU A 104 -0.10 23.71 -2.99
CA GLU A 104 1.07 24.09 -3.78
C GLU A 104 1.42 22.99 -4.80
N PHE A 105 1.57 23.40 -6.05
CA PHE A 105 2.05 22.50 -7.11
C PHE A 105 3.57 22.39 -7.02
N LEU A 106 4.07 21.28 -6.46
CA LEU A 106 5.51 20.99 -6.37
C LEU A 106 6.18 20.69 -7.73
N ASN A 107 5.38 20.46 -8.77
CA ASN A 107 5.83 20.07 -10.10
C ASN A 107 5.70 21.20 -11.12
N GLY A 108 6.44 22.28 -10.94
CA GLY A 108 6.63 23.27 -12.03
C GLY A 108 7.33 22.70 -13.29
N THR A 109 7.94 21.51 -13.21
CA THR A 109 8.64 20.81 -14.31
C THR A 109 7.85 19.69 -14.98
N ALA A 110 6.86 19.10 -14.32
CA ALA A 110 6.05 18.01 -14.90
C ALA A 110 4.97 18.50 -15.89
N ALA A 111 4.58 19.77 -15.83
CA ALA A 111 3.61 20.35 -16.78
C ALA A 111 4.19 20.63 -18.17
N ALA A 112 5.51 20.56 -18.34
CA ALA A 112 6.17 20.88 -19.62
C ALA A 112 6.21 19.71 -20.63
N SER A 113 5.88 18.48 -20.23
CA SER A 113 5.98 17.31 -21.14
C SER A 113 4.67 16.92 -21.85
N ASN A 114 3.52 17.49 -21.48
CA ASN A 114 2.25 17.17 -22.14
C ASN A 114 1.49 18.42 -22.60
N GLY A 115 2.04 19.20 -23.49
CA GLY A 115 1.39 20.06 -24.50
C GLY A 115 0.04 20.74 -24.19
N SER A 116 -0.39 20.94 -22.95
CA SER A 116 -1.61 21.68 -22.58
C SER A 116 -1.24 22.86 -21.70
N ALA A 117 -0.78 23.91 -22.36
CA ALA A 117 -0.65 25.24 -21.77
C ALA A 117 -2.04 25.88 -21.66
N ASN A 118 -2.74 25.66 -20.55
CA ASN A 118 -3.75 26.60 -20.02
C ASN A 118 -4.29 26.07 -18.71
N THR A 119 -3.92 26.69 -17.62
CA THR A 119 -4.64 26.87 -16.33
C THR A 119 -3.73 26.94 -15.10
N SER A 120 -2.49 27.41 -15.22
CA SER A 120 -1.54 27.32 -14.07
C SER A 120 -1.17 28.64 -13.40
N SER A 121 -1.77 29.77 -13.78
CA SER A 121 -1.33 31.07 -13.24
C SER A 121 -2.08 31.59 -12.01
N THR A 122 -3.18 30.93 -11.60
CA THR A 122 -4.00 31.41 -10.47
C THR A 122 -3.71 30.71 -9.14
N ALA A 123 -3.19 29.48 -9.16
CA ALA A 123 -2.87 28.74 -7.93
C ALA A 123 -1.57 29.22 -7.26
N SER A 124 -0.58 29.65 -8.05
CA SER A 124 0.71 30.15 -7.54
C SER A 124 0.60 31.51 -6.83
N ALA A 125 -0.44 32.29 -7.10
CA ALA A 125 -0.64 33.61 -6.50
C ALA A 125 -1.21 33.58 -5.07
N GLN A 126 -1.61 32.41 -4.57
CA GLN A 126 -2.24 32.24 -3.25
C GLN A 126 -1.45 31.36 -2.28
N GLY A 127 -0.27 30.88 -2.67
CA GLY A 127 0.59 30.05 -1.81
C GLY A 127 1.08 30.80 -0.55
N LEU A 128 1.34 30.05 0.52
CA LEU A 128 1.80 30.60 1.80
C LEU A 128 3.08 31.46 1.65
N SER A 129 3.98 31.09 0.73
CA SER A 129 5.19 31.86 0.41
C SER A 129 4.85 33.26 -0.11
N THR A 130 3.87 33.37 -1.00
CA THR A 130 3.42 34.66 -1.53
C THR A 130 2.79 35.51 -0.44
N GLN A 131 2.00 34.90 0.45
CA GLN A 131 1.34 35.62 1.56
C GLN A 131 2.36 36.11 2.61
N LEU A 132 3.44 35.32 2.88
CA LEU A 132 4.55 35.79 3.71
C LEU A 132 5.22 37.03 3.10
N ASN A 133 5.50 37.00 1.80
CA ASN A 133 6.08 38.14 1.11
C ASN A 133 5.13 39.37 1.12
N ASN A 134 3.83 39.16 0.94
CA ASN A 134 2.82 40.23 0.98
C ASN A 134 2.75 40.86 2.37
N LEU A 135 2.84 40.08 3.45
CA LEU A 135 2.90 40.61 4.81
C LEU A 135 4.08 41.57 5.01
N PHE A 136 5.29 41.15 4.62
CA PHE A 136 6.48 41.98 4.78
C PHE A 136 6.48 43.19 3.85
N SER A 137 5.94 43.09 2.64
CA SER A 137 5.73 44.24 1.75
C SER A 137 4.70 45.21 2.31
N ALA A 138 3.69 44.73 3.05
CA ALA A 138 2.74 45.60 3.72
C ALA A 138 3.38 46.34 4.90
N PHE A 139 4.31 45.73 5.65
CA PHE A 139 5.12 46.46 6.66
C PHE A 139 5.99 47.54 6.01
N GLU A 140 6.61 47.27 4.84
CA GLU A 140 7.37 48.26 4.09
C GLU A 140 6.49 49.43 3.61
N SER A 141 5.26 49.14 3.17
CA SER A 141 4.29 50.16 2.79
C SER A 141 3.91 51.07 3.97
N VAL A 142 3.71 50.48 5.16
CA VAL A 142 3.50 51.27 6.40
C VAL A 142 4.74 52.05 6.76
N ALA A 143 5.95 51.51 6.58
CA ALA A 143 7.20 52.23 6.85
C ALA A 143 7.38 53.42 5.90
N SER A 144 6.85 53.36 4.67
CA SER A 144 6.90 54.45 3.69
C SER A 144 5.95 55.58 4.02
N ASP A 145 4.77 55.30 4.60
CA ASP A 145 3.78 56.28 5.06
C ASP A 145 3.17 55.82 6.40
N PRO A 146 3.87 56.08 7.54
CA PRO A 146 3.47 55.59 8.86
C PRO A 146 2.13 56.16 9.35
N THR A 147 1.70 57.29 8.84
CA THR A 147 0.46 57.94 9.26
C THR A 147 -0.78 57.46 8.50
N SER A 148 -0.59 56.73 7.38
CA SER A 148 -1.66 56.28 6.52
C SER A 148 -2.48 55.15 7.16
N LEU A 149 -3.73 55.44 7.52
CA LEU A 149 -4.69 54.44 8.01
C LEU A 149 -4.99 53.39 6.94
N SER A 150 -4.96 53.76 5.65
CA SER A 150 -5.17 52.81 4.57
C SER A 150 -4.09 51.76 4.49
N GLN A 151 -2.79 52.13 4.63
CA GLN A 151 -1.67 51.17 4.61
C GLN A 151 -1.72 50.24 5.85
N ARG A 152 -2.08 50.80 7.00
CA ARG A 152 -2.26 50.00 8.23
C ARG A 152 -3.40 49.00 8.10
N GLN A 153 -4.53 49.39 7.48
CA GLN A 153 -5.65 48.48 7.20
C GLN A 153 -5.22 47.35 6.24
N VAL A 154 -4.47 47.69 5.19
CA VAL A 154 -3.93 46.70 4.24
C VAL A 154 -3.01 45.70 4.97
N LEU A 155 -2.11 46.19 5.82
CA LEU A 155 -1.21 45.34 6.64
C LEU A 155 -2.00 44.35 7.49
N VAL A 156 -3.01 44.82 8.23
CA VAL A 156 -3.87 43.98 9.06
C VAL A 156 -4.60 42.94 8.21
N SER A 157 -5.12 43.33 7.04
CA SER A 157 -5.79 42.41 6.13
C SER A 157 -4.86 41.33 5.57
N GLN A 158 -3.62 41.69 5.17
CA GLN A 158 -2.63 40.71 4.71
C GLN A 158 -2.21 39.75 5.85
N ALA A 159 -2.05 40.25 7.06
CA ALA A 159 -1.76 39.44 8.22
C ALA A 159 -2.89 38.46 8.55
N GLN A 160 -4.16 38.90 8.46
CA GLN A 160 -5.33 38.04 8.65
C GLN A 160 -5.41 36.95 7.57
N SER A 161 -5.12 37.30 6.32
CA SER A 161 -5.08 36.33 5.22
C SER A 161 -4.02 35.27 5.44
N LEU A 162 -2.82 35.68 5.85
CA LEU A 162 -1.71 34.76 6.15
C LEU A 162 -2.08 33.83 7.34
N ALA A 163 -2.58 34.39 8.44
CA ALA A 163 -3.00 33.60 9.60
C ALA A 163 -4.11 32.60 9.23
N GLY A 164 -5.10 33.03 8.43
CA GLY A 164 -6.16 32.16 7.92
C GLY A 164 -5.62 31.01 7.06
N SER A 165 -4.60 31.26 6.26
CA SER A 165 -3.97 30.21 5.43
C SER A 165 -3.20 29.20 6.27
N PHE A 166 -2.45 29.63 7.31
CA PHE A 166 -1.83 28.69 8.25
C PHE A 166 -2.87 27.80 8.94
N ASN A 167 -3.95 28.39 9.45
CA ASN A 167 -5.01 27.63 10.12
C ASN A 167 -5.68 26.63 9.13
N GLN A 168 -5.92 27.05 7.91
CA GLN A 168 -6.54 26.19 6.89
C GLN A 168 -5.63 25.00 6.53
N ILE A 169 -4.34 25.25 6.29
CA ILE A 169 -3.37 24.19 6.01
C ILE A 169 -3.28 23.23 7.19
N ALA A 170 -3.14 23.73 8.42
CA ALA A 170 -3.11 22.91 9.62
C ALA A 170 -4.34 21.99 9.73
N THR A 171 -5.54 22.56 9.52
CA THR A 171 -6.81 21.80 9.54
C THR A 171 -6.87 20.72 8.48
N ARG A 172 -6.40 21.00 7.27
CA ARG A 172 -6.36 20.03 6.16
C ARG A 172 -5.38 18.90 6.44
N LEU A 173 -4.19 19.20 6.98
CA LEU A 173 -3.21 18.20 7.38
C LEU A 173 -3.72 17.32 8.53
N ASP A 174 -4.51 17.88 9.45
CA ASP A 174 -5.23 17.09 10.46
C ASP A 174 -6.24 16.13 9.81
N GLY A 175 -6.94 16.57 8.77
CA GLY A 175 -7.82 15.71 7.97
C GLY A 175 -7.09 14.56 7.30
N VAL A 176 -5.92 14.81 6.69
CA VAL A 176 -5.07 13.74 6.12
C VAL A 176 -4.62 12.76 7.20
N ASN A 177 -4.21 13.25 8.36
CA ASN A 177 -3.81 12.41 9.50
C ASN A 177 -4.97 11.50 9.98
N GLN A 178 -6.18 12.04 10.09
CA GLN A 178 -7.37 11.25 10.45
C GLN A 178 -7.72 10.21 9.39
N ASN A 179 -7.58 10.55 8.11
CA ASN A 179 -7.79 9.61 7.01
C ASN A 179 -6.79 8.44 7.06
N LEU A 180 -5.51 8.71 7.36
CA LEU A 180 -4.49 7.67 7.52
C LEU A 180 -4.78 6.78 8.73
N ASN A 181 -5.23 7.33 9.86
CA ASN A 181 -5.69 6.55 11.01
C ASN A 181 -6.87 5.63 10.63
N SER A 182 -7.83 6.17 9.89
CA SER A 182 -8.99 5.38 9.41
C SER A 182 -8.57 4.27 8.45
N SER A 183 -7.60 4.54 7.57
CA SER A 183 -7.02 3.55 6.66
C SER A 183 -6.35 2.41 7.44
N VAL A 184 -5.54 2.73 8.45
CA VAL A 184 -4.92 1.72 9.33
C VAL A 184 -5.99 0.82 9.98
N SER A 185 -7.08 1.39 10.50
CA SER A 185 -8.17 0.61 11.10
C SER A 185 -8.84 -0.31 10.09
N ASN A 186 -9.20 0.21 8.92
CA ASN A 186 -9.88 -0.56 7.86
C ASN A 186 -8.99 -1.69 7.30
N ASP A 187 -7.69 -1.43 7.16
CA ASP A 187 -6.73 -2.42 6.68
C ASP A 187 -6.50 -3.52 7.72
N VAL A 188 -6.49 -3.18 9.02
CA VAL A 188 -6.45 -4.15 10.12
C VAL A 188 -7.68 -5.06 10.09
N ASP A 189 -8.88 -4.51 9.90
CA ASP A 189 -10.11 -5.30 9.79
C ASP A 189 -10.07 -6.22 8.56
N SER A 190 -9.58 -5.72 7.43
CA SER A 190 -9.40 -6.47 6.19
C SER A 190 -8.39 -7.61 6.36
N ALA A 191 -7.27 -7.34 7.02
CA ALA A 191 -6.25 -8.33 7.32
C ALA A 191 -6.80 -9.44 8.24
N ASN A 192 -7.57 -9.10 9.27
CA ASN A 192 -8.21 -10.06 10.15
C ASN A 192 -9.21 -10.96 9.41
N LYS A 193 -9.96 -10.42 8.46
CA LYS A 193 -10.84 -11.21 7.60
C LYS A 193 -10.05 -12.20 6.74
N LEU A 194 -8.94 -11.75 6.13
CA LEU A 194 -8.07 -12.63 5.36
C LEU A 194 -7.43 -13.72 6.22
N LEU A 195 -7.02 -13.42 7.46
CA LEU A 195 -6.52 -14.42 8.41
C LEU A 195 -7.59 -15.47 8.75
N SER A 196 -8.84 -15.06 8.92
CA SER A 196 -9.96 -15.96 9.13
C SER A 196 -10.23 -16.86 7.92
N ASP A 197 -10.22 -16.29 6.72
CA ASP A 197 -10.36 -17.04 5.46
C ASP A 197 -9.24 -18.09 5.31
N ILE A 198 -7.99 -17.71 5.61
CA ILE A 198 -6.83 -18.62 5.55
C ILE A 198 -6.97 -19.78 6.57
N ALA A 199 -7.41 -19.49 7.80
CA ALA A 199 -7.63 -20.52 8.81
C ALA A 199 -8.75 -21.50 8.39
N SER A 200 -9.83 -21.01 7.80
CA SER A 200 -10.91 -21.82 7.23
C SER A 200 -10.40 -22.72 6.09
N LEU A 201 -9.65 -22.12 5.14
CA LEU A 201 -9.06 -22.86 4.02
C LEU A 201 -8.08 -23.93 4.49
N ASN A 202 -7.28 -23.66 5.52
CA ASN A 202 -6.43 -24.67 6.13
C ASN A 202 -7.25 -25.86 6.68
N SER A 203 -8.39 -25.57 7.33
CA SER A 203 -9.31 -26.62 7.82
C SER A 203 -9.89 -27.47 6.68
N ASP A 204 -10.32 -26.79 5.60
CA ASP A 204 -10.96 -27.47 4.48
C ASP A 204 -9.93 -28.28 3.65
N ILE A 205 -8.71 -27.79 3.49
CA ILE A 205 -7.60 -28.53 2.90
C ILE A 205 -7.33 -29.80 3.72
N ALA A 206 -7.14 -29.67 5.04
CA ALA A 206 -6.83 -30.81 5.88
C ALA A 206 -7.95 -31.87 5.85
N LYS A 207 -9.23 -31.46 5.86
CA LYS A 207 -10.38 -32.40 5.77
C LYS A 207 -10.43 -33.09 4.41
N THR A 208 -10.24 -32.33 3.32
CA THR A 208 -10.30 -32.87 1.95
C THR A 208 -9.16 -33.86 1.72
N GLU A 209 -7.94 -33.51 2.10
CA GLU A 209 -6.77 -34.34 1.92
C GLU A 209 -6.82 -35.61 2.80
N ALA A 210 -7.32 -35.50 4.05
CA ALA A 210 -7.54 -36.67 4.91
C ALA A 210 -8.64 -37.61 4.37
N ALA A 211 -9.67 -37.06 3.74
CA ALA A 211 -10.77 -37.86 3.20
C ALA A 211 -10.43 -38.53 1.86
N THR A 212 -9.62 -37.88 1.02
CA THR A 212 -9.35 -38.33 -0.36
C THR A 212 -7.98 -38.98 -0.55
N GLY A 213 -7.04 -38.74 0.37
CA GLY A 213 -5.64 -39.11 0.22
C GLY A 213 -4.91 -38.33 -0.90
N SER A 214 -5.55 -37.31 -1.47
CA SER A 214 -5.06 -36.50 -2.59
C SER A 214 -4.93 -35.05 -2.20
N THR A 215 -4.01 -34.31 -2.84
CA THR A 215 -3.83 -32.87 -2.59
C THR A 215 -5.03 -32.04 -3.05
N ALA A 216 -5.49 -31.13 -2.20
CA ALA A 216 -6.61 -30.21 -2.46
C ALA A 216 -6.12 -28.97 -3.23
N ASN A 217 -5.70 -29.17 -4.49
CA ASN A 217 -4.99 -28.17 -5.29
C ASN A 217 -5.75 -26.84 -5.40
N ASP A 218 -7.03 -26.85 -5.73
CA ASP A 218 -7.83 -25.63 -5.92
C ASP A 218 -7.98 -24.83 -4.61
N LEU A 219 -8.10 -25.51 -3.45
CA LEU A 219 -8.14 -24.85 -2.16
C LEU A 219 -6.76 -24.26 -1.78
N ARG A 220 -5.69 -24.92 -2.18
CA ARG A 220 -4.33 -24.40 -1.99
C ARG A 220 -4.05 -23.16 -2.84
N ASP A 221 -4.58 -23.11 -4.08
CA ASP A 221 -4.54 -21.94 -4.94
C ASP A 221 -5.31 -20.77 -4.32
N LEU A 222 -6.53 -21.01 -3.84
CA LEU A 222 -7.34 -20.00 -3.18
C LEU A 222 -6.65 -19.47 -1.90
N ARG A 223 -6.03 -20.37 -1.10
CA ARG A 223 -5.25 -19.96 0.08
C ARG A 223 -4.07 -19.05 -0.30
N GLN A 224 -3.35 -19.38 -1.37
CA GLN A 224 -2.24 -18.56 -1.84
C GLN A 224 -2.71 -17.17 -2.28
N GLN A 225 -3.82 -17.08 -3.00
CA GLN A 225 -4.42 -15.79 -3.35
C GLN A 225 -4.74 -14.94 -2.11
N LYS A 226 -5.27 -15.57 -1.04
CA LYS A 226 -5.53 -14.87 0.23
C LYS A 226 -4.25 -14.41 0.91
N LEU A 227 -3.17 -15.20 0.83
CA LEU A 227 -1.85 -14.82 1.36
C LEU A 227 -1.25 -13.65 0.58
N GLU A 228 -1.37 -13.63 -0.74
CA GLU A 228 -0.92 -12.52 -1.58
C GLU A 228 -1.71 -11.23 -1.27
N SER A 229 -3.03 -11.34 -1.09
CA SER A 229 -3.86 -10.21 -0.65
C SER A 229 -3.50 -9.71 0.75
N LEU A 230 -3.17 -10.61 1.68
CA LEU A 230 -2.72 -10.25 3.03
C LEU A 230 -1.34 -9.58 2.98
N ALA A 231 -0.45 -10.04 2.09
CA ALA A 231 0.87 -9.46 1.91
C ALA A 231 0.83 -7.98 1.48
N GLN A 232 -0.17 -7.59 0.68
CA GLN A 232 -0.38 -6.17 0.33
C GLN A 232 -0.75 -5.29 1.52
N LEU A 233 -1.38 -5.87 2.56
CA LEU A 233 -1.78 -5.14 3.77
C LEU A 233 -0.69 -5.11 4.83
N THR A 234 0.11 -6.18 4.93
CA THR A 234 1.15 -6.31 5.97
C THR A 234 2.25 -7.26 5.55
N ASN A 235 3.44 -7.12 6.11
CA ASN A 235 4.50 -8.12 5.97
C ASN A 235 4.17 -9.37 6.78
N LEU A 236 4.26 -10.53 6.13
CA LEU A 236 3.94 -11.82 6.77
C LEU A 236 5.04 -12.85 6.54
N GLN A 237 5.13 -13.81 7.45
CA GLN A 237 5.97 -14.99 7.32
C GLN A 237 5.08 -16.23 7.35
N THR A 238 5.41 -17.23 6.53
CA THR A 238 4.65 -18.48 6.48
C THR A 238 5.57 -19.67 6.72
N SER A 239 5.07 -20.66 7.46
CA SER A 239 5.71 -21.98 7.58
C SER A 239 4.67 -23.07 7.36
N THR A 240 5.05 -24.10 6.59
CA THR A 240 4.17 -25.22 6.29
C THR A 240 4.55 -26.39 7.18
N ALA A 241 3.57 -26.96 7.89
CA ALA A 241 3.74 -28.17 8.68
C ALA A 241 3.69 -29.43 7.80
N SER A 242 4.12 -30.57 8.35
CA SER A 242 4.15 -31.86 7.64
C SER A 242 2.79 -32.36 7.18
N ASP A 243 1.70 -31.90 7.82
CA ASP A 243 0.31 -32.20 7.48
C ASP A 243 -0.27 -31.27 6.37
N GLY A 244 0.57 -30.40 5.77
CA GLY A 244 0.17 -29.45 4.75
C GLY A 244 -0.54 -28.19 5.29
N SER A 245 -0.75 -28.09 6.60
CA SER A 245 -1.31 -26.91 7.23
C SER A 245 -0.28 -25.77 7.24
N LEU A 246 -0.77 -24.53 7.18
CA LEU A 246 0.08 -23.35 7.12
C LEU A 246 -0.06 -22.53 8.41
N THR A 247 1.07 -22.11 8.95
CA THR A 247 1.15 -21.10 10.00
C THR A 247 1.48 -19.76 9.36
N VAL A 248 0.76 -18.70 9.75
CA VAL A 248 0.98 -17.32 9.32
C VAL A 248 1.38 -16.50 10.54
N SER A 249 2.53 -15.83 10.45
CA SER A 249 3.03 -14.94 11.50
C SER A 249 3.20 -13.53 10.95
N ILE A 250 2.87 -12.52 11.76
CA ILE A 250 3.00 -11.09 11.47
C ILE A 250 3.77 -10.44 12.62
N GLY A 251 4.83 -9.68 12.31
CA GLY A 251 5.67 -9.06 13.34
C GLY A 251 6.25 -10.05 14.36
N GLY A 252 6.48 -11.30 13.96
CA GLY A 252 6.99 -12.38 14.83
C GLY A 252 5.94 -13.09 15.68
N VAL A 253 4.66 -12.67 15.65
CA VAL A 253 3.55 -13.29 16.38
C VAL A 253 2.75 -14.19 15.43
N ALA A 254 2.48 -15.44 15.85
CA ALA A 254 1.65 -16.35 15.06
C ALA A 254 0.17 -15.92 15.13
N MET A 255 -0.40 -15.57 13.98
CA MET A 255 -1.80 -15.17 13.84
C MET A 255 -2.70 -16.37 13.52
N VAL A 256 -2.23 -17.25 12.64
CA VAL A 256 -2.91 -18.49 12.28
C VAL A 256 -1.94 -19.64 12.48
N SER A 257 -2.39 -20.70 13.16
CA SER A 257 -1.65 -21.96 13.31
C SER A 257 -2.55 -23.12 12.90
N GLY A 258 -2.25 -23.72 11.75
CA GLY A 258 -3.14 -24.71 11.14
C GLY A 258 -4.53 -24.12 10.89
N SER A 259 -5.59 -24.78 11.36
CA SER A 259 -6.97 -24.32 11.20
C SER A 259 -7.46 -23.34 12.27
N LYS A 260 -6.58 -22.90 13.18
CA LYS A 260 -6.96 -22.05 14.31
C LYS A 260 -6.38 -20.65 14.16
N ILE A 261 -7.19 -19.63 14.43
CA ILE A 261 -6.74 -18.29 14.72
C ILE A 261 -6.15 -18.29 16.12
N THR A 262 -4.86 -17.97 16.25
CA THR A 262 -4.15 -17.90 17.53
C THR A 262 -4.12 -16.49 18.08
N ASP A 263 -4.07 -15.49 17.19
CA ASP A 263 -4.13 -14.07 17.53
C ASP A 263 -4.76 -13.29 16.37
N THR A 264 -5.07 -12.02 16.58
CA THR A 264 -5.59 -11.10 15.56
C THR A 264 -4.87 -9.76 15.65
N LEU A 265 -4.92 -8.98 14.59
CA LEU A 265 -4.42 -7.62 14.58
C LEU A 265 -5.42 -6.70 15.27
N GLN A 266 -4.94 -5.75 16.05
CA GLN A 266 -5.74 -4.71 16.67
C GLN A 266 -5.10 -3.34 16.47
N ALA A 267 -5.84 -2.41 15.85
CA ALA A 267 -5.48 -1.01 15.86
C ALA A 267 -5.74 -0.45 17.27
N TYR A 268 -4.77 0.28 17.84
CA TYR A 268 -4.90 0.89 19.17
C TYR A 268 -4.19 2.24 19.20
N ASP A 269 -4.68 3.14 20.03
CA ASP A 269 -4.03 4.42 20.31
C ASP A 269 -3.14 4.29 21.57
N PRO A 270 -1.82 4.52 21.48
CA PRO A 270 -0.93 4.54 22.63
C PRO A 270 -1.11 5.79 23.52
N GLY A 271 -2.06 6.69 23.20
CA GLY A 271 -2.39 7.88 23.98
C GLY A 271 -1.97 9.21 23.33
N ASN A 272 -1.57 9.17 22.06
CA ASN A 272 -1.17 10.35 21.28
C ASN A 272 -2.08 10.66 20.09
N GLY A 273 -3.22 9.95 19.96
CA GLY A 273 -4.16 10.10 18.85
C GLY A 273 -3.69 9.45 17.54
N GLN A 274 -2.57 8.71 17.56
CA GLN A 274 -1.99 8.03 16.39
C GLN A 274 -2.17 6.52 16.53
N LEU A 275 -2.99 5.92 15.65
CA LEU A 275 -3.21 4.48 15.69
C LEU A 275 -1.95 3.70 15.34
N GLN A 276 -1.63 2.73 16.18
CA GLN A 276 -0.59 1.73 15.99
C GLN A 276 -1.24 0.34 15.94
N VAL A 277 -0.46 -0.70 15.61
CA VAL A 277 -0.96 -2.06 15.51
C VAL A 277 -0.31 -2.95 16.55
N ARG A 278 -1.12 -3.79 17.22
CA ARG A 278 -0.66 -4.81 18.16
C ARG A 278 -1.34 -6.15 17.90
N ALA A 279 -0.78 -7.21 18.44
CA ALA A 279 -1.46 -8.49 18.57
C ALA A 279 -2.51 -8.39 19.68
N ALA A 280 -3.75 -8.71 19.38
CA ALA A 280 -4.89 -8.46 20.27
C ALA A 280 -4.85 -9.34 21.54
N VAL A 281 -4.48 -10.63 21.40
CA VAL A 281 -4.41 -11.60 22.49
C VAL A 281 -3.08 -11.48 23.25
N ALA A 282 -1.96 -11.43 22.53
CA ALA A 282 -0.63 -11.27 23.14
C ALA A 282 -0.40 -9.88 23.74
N GLY A 283 -1.17 -8.86 23.32
CA GLY A 283 -1.01 -7.48 23.75
C GLY A 283 0.30 -6.82 23.28
N THR A 284 1.09 -7.50 22.45
CA THR A 284 2.41 -7.05 21.97
C THR A 284 2.27 -6.09 20.80
N ALA A 285 2.89 -4.91 20.88
CA ALA A 285 3.00 -4.01 19.74
C ALA A 285 3.76 -4.68 18.59
N LEU A 286 3.25 -4.57 17.36
CA LEU A 286 3.84 -5.20 16.19
C LEU A 286 4.64 -4.16 15.40
N THR A 287 5.87 -4.51 15.07
CA THR A 287 6.68 -3.73 14.13
C THR A 287 6.40 -4.25 12.72
N LEU A 288 5.63 -3.47 11.96
CA LEU A 288 5.34 -3.76 10.57
C LEU A 288 6.34 -3.04 9.68
N THR A 289 6.95 -3.77 8.75
CA THR A 289 7.99 -3.25 7.84
C THR A 289 7.53 -3.20 6.38
N GLY A 290 6.28 -3.56 6.11
CA GLY A 290 5.71 -3.60 4.77
C GLY A 290 4.18 -3.68 4.81
N GLY A 291 3.57 -3.58 3.64
CA GLY A 291 2.13 -3.51 3.44
C GLY A 291 1.56 -2.11 3.65
N SER A 292 0.30 -1.94 3.24
CA SER A 292 -0.40 -0.65 3.30
C SER A 292 -0.48 -0.09 4.72
N ILE A 293 -0.63 -0.96 5.73
CA ILE A 293 -0.69 -0.55 7.15
C ILE A 293 0.60 0.14 7.56
N ALA A 294 1.75 -0.47 7.26
CA ALA A 294 3.05 0.13 7.58
C ALA A 294 3.29 1.41 6.78
N GLY A 295 2.92 1.43 5.48
CA GLY A 295 3.03 2.62 4.64
C GLY A 295 2.21 3.80 5.15
N ALA A 296 0.98 3.55 5.64
CA ALA A 296 0.13 4.58 6.23
C ALA A 296 0.73 5.14 7.54
N ILE A 297 1.22 4.26 8.42
CA ILE A 297 1.84 4.64 9.69
C ILE A 297 3.14 5.42 9.44
N ASP A 298 4.03 4.93 8.59
CA ASP A 298 5.31 5.56 8.28
C ASP A 298 5.14 6.95 7.65
N THR A 299 4.23 7.07 6.67
CA THR A 299 3.95 8.37 6.04
C THR A 299 3.35 9.37 7.02
N ARG A 300 2.42 8.92 7.88
CA ARG A 300 1.79 9.73 8.90
C ARG A 300 2.79 10.23 9.95
N ASP A 301 3.59 9.32 10.50
CA ASP A 301 4.54 9.59 11.60
C ASP A 301 5.85 10.20 11.09
N GLY A 302 6.17 10.02 9.81
CA GLY A 302 7.35 10.56 9.13
C GLY A 302 7.07 11.86 8.37
N ALA A 303 6.79 11.77 7.08
CA ALA A 303 6.73 12.93 6.19
C ALA A 303 5.63 13.93 6.58
N LEU A 304 4.43 13.46 6.93
CA LEU A 304 3.32 14.32 7.35
C LEU A 304 3.60 15.02 8.69
N ALA A 305 4.16 14.29 9.66
CA ALA A 305 4.52 14.85 10.96
C ALA A 305 5.65 15.90 10.82
N ASN A 306 6.64 15.65 9.95
CA ASN A 306 7.73 16.60 9.66
C ASN A 306 7.20 17.87 9.00
N LEU A 307 6.31 17.74 8.00
CA LEU A 307 5.64 18.87 7.35
C LEU A 307 4.89 19.73 8.39
N ARG A 308 4.09 19.09 9.25
CA ARG A 308 3.35 19.77 10.31
C ARG A 308 4.27 20.49 11.29
N THR A 309 5.30 19.82 11.75
CA THR A 309 6.32 20.41 12.64
C THR A 309 7.03 21.60 11.99
N GLY A 310 7.34 21.51 10.70
CA GLY A 310 7.93 22.61 9.94
C GLY A 310 7.02 23.84 9.88
N LEU A 311 5.73 23.64 9.60
CA LEU A 311 4.73 24.71 9.59
C LEU A 311 4.48 25.31 10.97
N ASP A 312 4.41 24.51 12.01
CA ASP A 312 4.24 24.96 13.40
C ASP A 312 5.44 25.77 13.87
N ASN A 313 6.66 25.33 13.55
CA ASN A 313 7.89 26.08 13.83
C ASN A 313 7.92 27.40 13.08
N LEU A 314 7.56 27.39 11.78
CA LEU A 314 7.51 28.61 10.98
C LEU A 314 6.54 29.63 11.57
N ALA A 315 5.32 29.21 11.91
CA ALA A 315 4.29 30.07 12.53
C ALA A 315 4.75 30.59 13.90
N SER A 316 5.30 29.72 14.76
CA SER A 316 5.79 30.08 16.08
C SER A 316 6.94 31.11 16.01
N GLN A 317 7.89 30.91 15.09
CA GLN A 317 8.98 31.87 14.89
C GLN A 317 8.50 33.19 14.29
N LEU A 318 7.52 33.16 13.38
CA LEU A 318 6.91 34.36 12.83
C LEU A 318 6.23 35.18 13.94
N ILE A 319 5.37 34.55 14.75
CA ILE A 319 4.70 35.16 15.91
C ILE A 319 5.75 35.76 16.87
N GLY A 320 6.72 34.98 17.28
CA GLY A 320 7.72 35.42 18.28
C GLY A 320 8.60 36.58 17.78
N LYS A 321 9.08 36.51 16.53
CA LYS A 321 9.95 37.53 15.97
C LYS A 321 9.21 38.82 15.65
N VAL A 322 8.00 38.72 15.10
CA VAL A 322 7.18 39.92 14.83
C VAL A 322 6.79 40.58 16.13
N ASN A 323 6.25 39.85 17.11
CA ASN A 323 5.83 40.42 18.40
C ASN A 323 7.00 41.03 19.16
N SER A 324 8.17 40.38 19.14
CA SER A 324 9.39 40.92 19.83
C SER A 324 9.81 42.29 19.33
N VAL A 325 9.67 42.57 18.04
CA VAL A 325 9.99 43.88 17.46
C VAL A 325 8.80 44.84 17.59
N TYR A 326 7.60 44.33 17.33
CA TYR A 326 6.37 45.12 17.31
C TYR A 326 6.01 45.73 18.68
N SER A 327 6.09 44.94 19.75
CA SER A 327 5.69 45.39 21.10
C SER A 327 6.55 46.52 21.68
N ALA A 328 7.72 46.77 21.11
CA ALA A 328 8.58 47.93 21.46
C ALA A 328 8.13 49.22 20.79
N GLY A 329 7.20 49.14 19.82
CA GLY A 329 6.71 50.28 19.05
C GLY A 329 5.61 51.07 19.73
N TYR A 330 5.26 52.18 19.10
CA TYR A 330 4.16 53.06 19.52
C TYR A 330 3.14 53.21 18.38
N ASP A 331 1.84 53.24 18.72
CA ASP A 331 0.76 53.47 17.81
C ASP A 331 0.51 55.01 17.57
N LEU A 332 -0.50 55.33 16.77
CA LEU A 332 -0.83 56.72 16.48
C LEU A 332 -1.34 57.45 17.75
N ASN A 333 -1.82 56.75 18.75
CA ASN A 333 -2.31 57.28 20.01
C ASN A 333 -1.25 57.33 21.11
N GLY A 334 -0.02 56.86 20.84
CA GLY A 334 1.09 56.77 21.78
C GLY A 334 1.08 55.56 22.71
N ASN A 335 0.23 54.56 22.41
CA ASN A 335 0.21 53.29 23.17
C ASN A 335 1.32 52.35 22.67
N THR A 336 1.80 51.45 23.56
CA THR A 336 2.88 50.51 23.33
C THR A 336 2.60 49.17 24.03
N GLY A 337 3.39 48.14 23.75
CA GLY A 337 3.40 46.86 24.48
C GLY A 337 2.36 45.85 24.02
N ALA A 338 1.62 46.12 22.93
CA ALA A 338 0.69 45.17 22.37
C ALA A 338 1.40 44.15 21.48
N ASP A 339 0.87 42.93 21.38
CA ASP A 339 1.29 41.93 20.39
C ASP A 339 0.56 42.15 19.06
N PHE A 340 1.26 41.89 17.93
CA PHE A 340 0.68 41.92 16.60
C PHE A 340 -0.07 40.60 16.28
N PHE A 341 0.62 39.49 16.50
CA PHE A 341 0.05 38.14 16.32
C PHE A 341 -0.31 37.52 17.68
N THR A 342 -1.32 36.70 17.68
CA THR A 342 -1.76 35.83 18.78
C THR A 342 -1.53 34.36 18.41
N GLY A 343 -1.66 33.45 19.38
CA GLY A 343 -1.45 32.02 19.16
C GLY A 343 0.02 31.59 19.33
N THR A 344 0.30 30.30 19.05
CA THR A 344 1.63 29.70 19.31
C THR A 344 2.12 28.81 18.16
N ASN A 345 1.27 28.41 17.22
CA ASN A 345 1.56 27.49 16.15
C ASN A 345 0.70 27.78 14.91
N ALA A 346 0.84 26.99 13.85
CA ALA A 346 0.11 27.16 12.58
C ALA A 346 -1.42 27.05 12.75
N ALA A 347 -1.90 26.20 13.65
CA ALA A 347 -3.32 26.02 13.87
C ALA A 347 -3.98 27.18 14.66
N THR A 348 -3.20 27.93 15.43
CA THR A 348 -3.71 28.93 16.39
C THR A 348 -3.28 30.35 16.09
N ILE A 349 -2.37 30.57 15.14
CA ILE A 349 -1.95 31.91 14.73
C ILE A 349 -3.14 32.78 14.35
N GLY A 350 -3.20 34.00 14.86
CA GLY A 350 -4.21 34.99 14.57
C GLY A 350 -3.64 36.40 14.69
N VAL A 351 -4.35 37.39 14.19
CA VAL A 351 -4.02 38.81 14.39
C VAL A 351 -4.73 39.31 15.63
N ASN A 352 -4.08 40.16 16.39
CA ASN A 352 -4.70 40.78 17.56
C ASN A 352 -6.01 41.50 17.16
N ALA A 353 -7.12 41.13 17.83
CA ALA A 353 -8.44 41.61 17.49
C ALA A 353 -8.58 43.13 17.57
N ASN A 354 -7.81 43.83 18.45
CA ASN A 354 -7.84 45.27 18.54
C ASN A 354 -7.35 45.93 17.25
N LEU A 355 -6.33 45.35 16.58
CA LEU A 355 -5.78 45.86 15.32
C LEU A 355 -6.77 45.70 14.16
N ALA A 356 -7.56 44.61 14.19
CA ALA A 356 -8.60 44.37 13.19
C ALA A 356 -9.76 45.39 13.27
N ASN A 357 -10.06 45.82 14.48
CA ASN A 357 -11.13 46.81 14.75
C ASN A 357 -10.66 48.24 14.57
N ASP A 358 -9.39 48.54 14.89
CA ASP A 358 -8.85 49.90 14.84
C ASP A 358 -7.41 49.87 14.31
N PRO A 359 -7.15 50.08 13.05
CA PRO A 359 -5.82 50.09 12.44
C PRO A 359 -4.90 51.24 12.97
N SER A 360 -5.46 52.27 13.63
CA SER A 360 -4.66 53.31 14.24
C SER A 360 -3.76 52.77 15.38
N GLN A 361 -4.12 51.60 15.97
CA GLN A 361 -3.39 50.91 17.01
C GLN A 361 -2.17 50.11 16.49
N VAL A 362 -1.94 50.08 15.16
CA VAL A 362 -0.72 49.44 14.62
C VAL A 362 0.51 50.23 15.09
N GLN A 363 1.46 49.55 15.77
CA GLN A 363 2.68 50.16 16.34
C GLN A 363 3.76 50.23 15.26
N ALA A 364 4.04 51.42 14.72
CA ALA A 364 4.99 51.66 13.65
C ALA A 364 6.17 52.55 14.06
N ALA A 365 5.96 53.39 15.07
CA ALA A 365 6.95 54.36 15.53
C ALA A 365 7.85 53.77 16.66
N GLY A 366 9.12 54.19 16.73
CA GLY A 366 10.07 53.81 17.76
C GLY A 366 10.05 54.71 18.99
N ALA A 367 9.30 55.83 18.96
CA ALA A 367 9.20 56.76 20.07
C ALA A 367 7.79 57.30 20.28
N ALA A 368 7.40 57.51 21.51
CA ALA A 368 6.09 58.06 21.86
C ALA A 368 5.87 59.46 21.26
N GLY A 369 4.68 59.70 20.65
CA GLY A 369 4.32 60.96 20.04
C GLY A 369 4.95 61.27 18.69
N SER A 370 5.79 60.38 18.17
CA SER A 370 6.47 60.53 16.85
C SER A 370 5.69 59.80 15.77
N VAL A 371 4.45 60.25 15.47
CA VAL A 371 3.53 59.55 14.56
C VAL A 371 4.06 59.31 13.13
N GLY A 372 5.03 60.11 12.70
CA GLY A 372 5.74 59.93 11.38
C GLY A 372 6.96 59.08 11.43
N ASP A 373 7.36 58.57 12.60
CA ASP A 373 8.50 57.66 12.73
C ASP A 373 8.14 56.26 12.26
N ASN A 374 9.03 55.68 11.47
CA ASN A 374 8.84 54.37 10.82
C ASN A 374 9.79 53.29 11.31
N THR A 375 10.55 53.57 12.39
CA THR A 375 11.65 52.70 12.85
C THR A 375 11.22 51.27 13.06
N VAL A 376 10.09 51.08 13.75
CA VAL A 376 9.58 49.73 14.03
C VAL A 376 9.00 49.06 12.80
N ALA A 377 8.22 49.80 11.96
CA ALA A 377 7.68 49.25 10.72
C ALA A 377 8.80 48.80 9.77
N LEU A 378 9.89 49.60 9.65
CA LEU A 378 11.05 49.25 8.84
C LEU A 378 11.80 48.01 9.42
N ALA A 379 11.98 47.94 10.73
CA ALA A 379 12.57 46.77 11.38
C ALA A 379 11.75 45.49 11.15
N LEU A 380 10.42 45.59 11.18
CA LEU A 380 9.51 44.47 10.85
C LEU A 380 9.63 44.06 9.39
N ALA A 381 9.67 45.01 8.45
CA ALA A 381 9.87 44.71 7.03
C ALA A 381 11.21 43.98 6.78
N GLN A 382 12.29 44.39 7.50
CA GLN A 382 13.61 43.77 7.39
C GLN A 382 13.65 42.32 7.88
N LEU A 383 12.71 41.87 8.72
CA LEU A 383 12.60 40.46 9.13
C LEU A 383 12.47 39.51 7.94
N ALA A 384 11.93 39.96 6.82
CA ALA A 384 11.83 39.16 5.57
C ALA A 384 13.17 38.60 5.11
N GLN A 385 14.24 39.37 5.30
CA GLN A 385 15.60 39.07 4.83
C GLN A 385 16.51 38.49 5.94
N GLN A 386 16.03 38.49 7.18
CA GLN A 386 16.84 38.01 8.29
C GLN A 386 16.83 36.50 8.38
N ALA A 387 18.01 35.92 8.48
CA ALA A 387 18.17 34.50 8.79
C ALA A 387 17.80 34.24 10.26
N ASN A 388 16.98 33.20 10.46
CA ASN A 388 16.54 32.78 11.80
C ASN A 388 17.24 31.47 12.20
N GLY A 389 18.02 31.49 13.29
CA GLY A 389 18.72 30.31 13.79
C GLY A 389 17.79 29.14 14.13
N ALA A 390 16.58 29.42 14.63
CA ALA A 390 15.57 28.40 14.93
C ALA A 390 14.92 27.79 13.67
N LEU A 391 15.12 28.43 12.49
CA LEU A 391 14.67 27.92 11.19
C LEU A 391 15.87 27.43 10.35
N GLY A 392 16.93 26.93 10.98
CA GLY A 392 18.11 26.43 10.28
C GLY A 392 18.92 27.53 9.55
N ASN A 393 18.96 28.75 10.10
CA ASN A 393 19.57 29.95 9.50
C ASN A 393 18.95 30.35 8.16
N GLN A 394 17.68 30.03 7.94
CA GLN A 394 16.94 30.44 6.75
C GLN A 394 16.03 31.64 7.05
N THR A 395 15.61 32.34 5.99
CA THR A 395 14.50 33.30 6.05
C THR A 395 13.17 32.55 6.22
N PHE A 396 12.09 33.25 6.56
CA PHE A 396 10.76 32.64 6.65
C PHE A 396 10.33 31.97 5.34
N SER A 397 10.48 32.65 4.21
CA SER A 397 10.18 32.09 2.90
C SER A 397 11.10 30.92 2.53
N GLY A 398 12.38 30.98 2.90
CA GLY A 398 13.36 29.91 2.69
C GLY A 398 13.04 28.66 3.49
N ALA A 399 12.68 28.81 4.76
CA ALA A 399 12.27 27.69 5.62
C ALA A 399 11.01 27.00 5.12
N TYR A 400 10.02 27.78 4.67
CA TYR A 400 8.83 27.21 4.03
C TYR A 400 9.16 26.47 2.75
N ALA A 401 9.97 27.07 1.87
CA ALA A 401 10.41 26.43 0.61
C ALA A 401 11.14 25.10 0.88
N GLN A 402 11.98 25.05 1.93
CA GLN A 402 12.66 23.82 2.33
C GLN A 402 11.64 22.74 2.76
N THR A 403 10.67 23.09 3.62
CA THR A 403 9.63 22.16 4.10
C THR A 403 8.82 21.59 2.94
N VAL A 404 8.47 22.42 1.96
CA VAL A 404 7.77 22.00 0.74
C VAL A 404 8.64 21.11 -0.15
N THR A 405 9.93 21.44 -0.26
CA THR A 405 10.91 20.63 -1.04
C THR A 405 11.08 19.24 -0.41
N ASP A 406 11.15 19.14 0.91
CA ASP A 406 11.32 17.87 1.62
C ASP A 406 10.09 16.94 1.39
N LEU A 407 8.87 17.50 1.39
CA LEU A 407 7.67 16.77 0.99
C LEU A 407 7.74 16.31 -0.47
N GLY A 408 8.18 17.20 -1.37
CA GLY A 408 8.34 16.89 -2.80
C GLY A 408 9.34 15.77 -3.05
N ASN A 409 10.47 15.79 -2.36
CA ASN A 409 11.47 14.73 -2.43
C ASN A 409 10.92 13.39 -1.91
N SER A 410 10.13 13.42 -0.82
CA SER A 410 9.49 12.23 -0.28
C SER A 410 8.48 11.63 -1.27
N LEU A 411 7.68 12.47 -1.93
CA LEU A 411 6.74 12.03 -2.96
C LEU A 411 7.45 11.51 -4.21
N ALA A 412 8.51 12.19 -4.67
CA ALA A 412 9.31 11.73 -5.80
C ALA A 412 9.93 10.36 -5.53
N ASN A 413 10.52 10.16 -4.34
CA ASN A 413 11.04 8.86 -3.92
C ASN A 413 9.95 7.79 -3.90
N ALA A 414 8.77 8.08 -3.36
CA ALA A 414 7.66 7.12 -3.34
C ALA A 414 7.20 6.76 -4.77
N ASN A 415 7.14 7.72 -5.70
CA ASN A 415 6.84 7.48 -7.10
C ASN A 415 7.86 6.55 -7.77
N ASP A 416 9.16 6.80 -7.54
CA ASP A 416 10.24 5.99 -8.09
C ASP A 416 10.20 4.55 -7.54
N GLN A 417 9.92 4.40 -6.24
CA GLN A 417 9.79 3.09 -5.62
C GLN A 417 8.58 2.33 -6.18
N VAL A 418 7.41 2.95 -6.32
CA VAL A 418 6.24 2.32 -6.95
C VAL A 418 6.56 1.85 -8.36
N ALA A 419 7.19 2.69 -9.19
CA ALA A 419 7.57 2.30 -10.54
C ALA A 419 8.54 1.11 -10.57
N ASN A 420 9.52 1.07 -9.65
CA ASN A 420 10.45 -0.05 -9.51
C ASN A 420 9.73 -1.34 -9.10
N HIS A 421 8.82 -1.26 -8.12
CA HIS A 421 8.04 -2.41 -7.65
C HIS A 421 7.08 -2.93 -8.71
N ASP A 422 6.43 -2.07 -9.48
CA ASP A 422 5.58 -2.46 -10.61
C ASP A 422 6.38 -3.24 -11.66
N ALA A 423 7.60 -2.81 -11.96
CA ALA A 423 8.50 -3.51 -12.89
C ALA A 423 8.91 -4.89 -12.34
N VAL A 424 9.30 -5.00 -11.06
CA VAL A 424 9.69 -6.26 -10.43
C VAL A 424 8.48 -7.20 -10.31
N SER A 425 7.32 -6.69 -9.89
CA SER A 425 6.07 -7.44 -9.78
C SER A 425 5.63 -8.02 -11.14
N SER A 426 5.75 -7.22 -12.21
CA SER A 426 5.49 -7.69 -13.58
C SER A 426 6.46 -8.80 -14.00
N MET A 427 7.75 -8.68 -13.68
CA MET A 427 8.74 -9.71 -13.98
C MET A 427 8.45 -11.01 -13.20
N LEU A 428 8.13 -10.92 -11.92
CA LEU A 428 7.76 -12.08 -11.09
C LEU A 428 6.47 -12.75 -11.58
N ALA A 429 5.47 -11.97 -12.02
CA ALA A 429 4.25 -12.48 -12.62
C ALA A 429 4.56 -13.26 -13.91
N GLN A 430 5.40 -12.72 -14.81
CA GLN A 430 5.83 -13.42 -16.03
C GLN A 430 6.61 -14.70 -15.71
N GLN A 431 7.45 -14.66 -14.68
CA GLN A 431 8.17 -15.87 -14.25
C GLN A 431 7.21 -16.92 -13.67
N ARG A 432 6.19 -16.51 -12.88
CA ARG A 432 5.14 -17.40 -12.42
C ARG A 432 4.37 -18.02 -13.58
N ASP A 433 3.99 -17.24 -14.57
CA ASP A 433 3.29 -17.72 -15.75
C ASP A 433 4.14 -18.71 -16.55
N SER A 434 5.45 -18.51 -16.63
CA SER A 434 6.34 -19.46 -17.32
C SER A 434 6.49 -20.81 -16.60
N VAL A 435 6.36 -20.83 -15.25
CA VAL A 435 6.48 -22.05 -14.42
C VAL A 435 5.13 -22.72 -14.23
N SER A 436 4.12 -21.95 -13.83
CA SER A 436 2.82 -22.44 -13.34
C SER A 436 1.66 -22.13 -14.30
N GLY A 437 1.90 -21.35 -15.34
CA GLY A 437 0.88 -20.92 -16.29
C GLY A 437 0.36 -22.05 -17.19
N VAL A 438 -0.84 -21.89 -17.68
CA VAL A 438 -1.48 -22.84 -18.60
C VAL A 438 -1.23 -22.41 -20.05
N SER A 439 -0.57 -23.26 -20.84
CA SER A 439 -0.43 -23.07 -22.29
C SER A 439 -1.58 -23.76 -23.02
N MET A 440 -2.38 -23.00 -23.75
CA MET A 440 -3.50 -23.55 -24.56
C MET A 440 -3.03 -24.61 -25.52
N GLU A 441 -1.92 -24.39 -26.21
CA GLU A 441 -1.39 -25.31 -27.23
C GLU A 441 -0.94 -26.64 -26.61
N GLU A 442 -0.26 -26.57 -25.46
CA GLU A 442 0.15 -27.78 -24.74
C GLU A 442 -1.06 -28.57 -24.23
N GLU A 443 -2.03 -27.88 -23.59
CA GLU A 443 -3.20 -28.57 -23.03
C GLU A 443 -4.10 -29.17 -24.11
N LEU A 444 -4.26 -28.52 -25.27
CA LEU A 444 -4.97 -29.10 -26.42
C LEU A 444 -4.24 -30.33 -26.99
N THR A 445 -2.90 -30.28 -27.07
CA THR A 445 -2.07 -31.40 -27.48
C THR A 445 -2.17 -32.56 -26.49
N ASN A 446 -2.09 -32.29 -25.20
CA ASN A 446 -2.26 -33.28 -24.14
C ASN A 446 -3.66 -33.91 -24.20
N LEU A 447 -4.70 -33.08 -24.33
CA LEU A 447 -6.08 -33.54 -24.43
C LEU A 447 -6.28 -34.48 -25.65
N MET A 448 -5.76 -34.13 -26.80
CA MET A 448 -5.81 -35.01 -27.99
C MET A 448 -5.03 -36.31 -27.76
N THR A 449 -3.88 -36.23 -27.11
CA THR A 449 -3.06 -37.42 -26.80
C THR A 449 -3.78 -38.36 -25.85
N TYR A 450 -4.35 -37.84 -24.74
CA TYR A 450 -5.13 -38.62 -23.79
C TYR A 450 -6.41 -39.19 -24.43
N GLN A 451 -7.11 -38.44 -25.30
CA GLN A 451 -8.28 -38.93 -26.01
C GLN A 451 -7.94 -40.10 -26.94
N LYS A 452 -6.85 -40.00 -27.72
CA LYS A 452 -6.40 -41.10 -28.60
C LYS A 452 -5.98 -42.31 -27.80
N ALA A 453 -5.25 -42.12 -26.69
CA ALA A 453 -4.83 -43.24 -25.82
C ALA A 453 -6.05 -43.90 -25.15
N TYR A 454 -7.05 -43.12 -24.74
CA TYR A 454 -8.32 -43.62 -24.22
C TYR A 454 -9.05 -44.49 -25.27
N GLN A 455 -9.18 -43.99 -26.50
CA GLN A 455 -9.79 -44.75 -27.61
C GLN A 455 -9.04 -46.04 -27.92
N ALA A 456 -7.70 -46.02 -27.90
CA ALA A 456 -6.88 -47.23 -28.11
C ALA A 456 -7.11 -48.26 -26.97
N SER A 457 -7.18 -47.82 -25.73
CA SER A 457 -7.47 -48.69 -24.59
C SER A 457 -8.89 -49.29 -24.66
N ALA A 458 -9.89 -48.50 -25.10
CA ALA A 458 -11.25 -48.99 -25.34
C ALA A 458 -11.31 -50.03 -26.46
N GLN A 459 -10.51 -49.88 -27.52
CA GLN A 459 -10.41 -50.85 -28.61
C GLN A 459 -9.81 -52.19 -28.14
N ILE A 460 -8.80 -52.14 -27.25
CA ILE A 460 -8.23 -53.34 -26.62
C ILE A 460 -9.30 -54.07 -25.83
N ILE A 461 -10.11 -53.37 -25.02
CA ILE A 461 -11.23 -53.97 -24.27
C ILE A 461 -12.22 -54.63 -25.19
N SER A 462 -12.62 -53.97 -26.29
CA SER A 462 -13.53 -54.52 -27.30
C SER A 462 -12.98 -55.81 -27.94
N THR A 463 -11.69 -55.81 -28.30
CA THR A 463 -11.01 -56.99 -28.87
C THR A 463 -10.95 -58.15 -27.88
N VAL A 464 -10.61 -57.88 -26.62
CA VAL A 464 -10.59 -58.89 -25.55
C VAL A 464 -11.99 -59.47 -25.32
N ASN A 465 -13.04 -58.65 -25.32
CA ASN A 465 -14.42 -59.12 -25.20
C ASN A 465 -14.83 -60.04 -26.37
N LEU A 466 -14.44 -59.73 -27.59
CA LEU A 466 -14.67 -60.59 -28.74
C LEU A 466 -13.93 -61.95 -28.62
N MET A 467 -12.70 -61.92 -28.14
CA MET A 467 -11.92 -63.14 -27.84
C MET A 467 -12.60 -63.99 -26.77
N LEU A 468 -13.10 -63.36 -25.67
CA LEU A 468 -13.81 -64.04 -24.60
C LEU A 468 -15.11 -64.68 -25.12
N GLN A 469 -15.88 -63.96 -25.96
CA GLN A 469 -17.09 -64.51 -26.56
C GLN A 469 -16.79 -65.74 -27.45
N THR A 470 -15.68 -65.67 -28.25
CA THR A 470 -15.24 -66.79 -29.05
C THR A 470 -14.86 -68.00 -28.22
N VAL A 471 -14.12 -67.80 -27.12
CA VAL A 471 -13.73 -68.90 -26.21
C VAL A 471 -14.98 -69.54 -25.51
N ILE A 472 -15.97 -68.74 -25.12
CA ILE A 472 -17.21 -69.20 -24.52
C ILE A 472 -18.02 -70.00 -25.55
N ALA A 473 -18.14 -69.51 -26.78
CA ALA A 473 -18.83 -70.22 -27.87
C ALA A 473 -18.18 -71.58 -28.22
N MET A 474 -16.84 -71.67 -28.15
CA MET A 474 -16.12 -72.94 -28.35
C MET A 474 -16.35 -73.97 -27.25
N LYS A 475 -16.79 -73.56 -26.05
CA LYS A 475 -17.12 -74.48 -24.95
C LYS A 475 -18.56 -74.97 -24.97
N THR A 476 -19.45 -74.32 -25.73
CA THR A 476 -20.87 -74.64 -25.86
C THR A 476 -21.22 -75.50 -27.09
N THR A 477 -20.22 -75.76 -27.92
CA THR A 477 -20.23 -76.78 -29.00
C THR A 477 -19.47 -78.03 -28.57
#